data_3b58047a25839370c2a8d555b6188202
#
_entry.id   3b58047a25839370c2a8d555b6188202
#
_cell.length_a   1.000
_cell.length_b   1.000
_cell.length_c   1.000
_cell.angle_alpha   90.00
_cell.angle_beta   90.00
_cell.angle_gamma   90.00
#
_symmetry.space_group_name_H-M   'P 1'
#
loop_
_entity.id
_entity.type
_entity.pdbx_description
1 polymer ?
#
loop_
_entity_poly.entity_id
_entity_poly.type
_entity_poly.pdbx_seq_one_letter_code
_entity_poly.pdbx_strand_id
1 'polypeptide(L)'
;MTDPLDFTGKIVLITGSSRGIGAEMIKAFGKRGAQCVVNYVTDPKGQNKADAHSVARELKDPLVIECDVTKPEQVESMMKQIQDRHGGLDVLVNNSGIISDRTIKKMPMEEFESVLRVNLTGTFTVTQKAAAILRNGGRIVNLSSVSGQMGLFGQANYSSSKAAIIALTKVSAREFARQNITVNAVAPGFIDVGMSKALPDEVMQNFIKQIPLGRLGNVNEIVDAALFLASPMASYITGHVLNVNGGFYMG
;
A
#
# COMPACT_ATOMS: atom_id res chain seq x y z
N MET A 1 -18.03 -11.74 -22.04
CA MET A 1 -17.21 -10.62 -21.52
C MET A 1 -16.26 -11.21 -20.49
N THR A 2 -14.97 -10.95 -20.58
CA THR A 2 -13.99 -11.38 -19.57
C THR A 2 -14.24 -10.59 -18.29
N ASP A 3 -14.08 -11.22 -17.14
CA ASP A 3 -14.17 -10.53 -15.83
C ASP A 3 -13.11 -9.41 -15.79
N PRO A 4 -13.49 -8.15 -15.61
CA PRO A 4 -12.53 -7.04 -15.54
C PRO A 4 -11.61 -7.09 -14.30
N LEU A 5 -11.94 -7.93 -13.34
CA LEU A 5 -11.12 -8.21 -12.16
C LEU A 5 -10.35 -9.54 -12.27
N ASP A 6 -10.23 -10.10 -13.46
CA ASP A 6 -9.34 -11.24 -13.73
C ASP A 6 -7.89 -10.76 -13.85
N PHE A 7 -7.02 -11.24 -12.96
CA PHE A 7 -5.58 -10.98 -12.95
C PHE A 7 -4.76 -12.20 -13.38
N THR A 8 -5.38 -13.15 -14.08
CA THR A 8 -4.67 -14.34 -14.58
C THR A 8 -3.45 -13.95 -15.41
N GLY A 9 -2.28 -14.48 -15.04
CA GLY A 9 -1.00 -14.18 -15.69
C GLY A 9 -0.39 -12.83 -15.35
N LYS A 10 -1.01 -12.02 -14.49
CA LYS A 10 -0.46 -10.75 -14.01
C LYS A 10 0.48 -10.98 -12.82
N ILE A 11 1.64 -10.35 -12.86
CA ILE A 11 2.62 -10.37 -11.78
C ILE A 11 2.34 -9.19 -10.86
N VAL A 12 2.05 -9.47 -9.59
CA VAL A 12 1.63 -8.48 -8.59
C VAL A 12 2.56 -8.48 -7.41
N LEU A 13 3.24 -7.35 -7.17
CA LEU A 13 4.03 -7.10 -5.96
C LEU A 13 3.23 -6.19 -5.01
N ILE A 14 3.11 -6.62 -3.75
CA ILE A 14 2.60 -5.75 -2.68
C ILE A 14 3.66 -5.66 -1.59
N THR A 15 4.17 -4.46 -1.33
CA THR A 15 5.14 -4.27 -0.26
C THR A 15 4.45 -4.36 1.11
N GLY A 16 5.13 -5.02 2.08
CA GLY A 16 4.57 -5.23 3.41
C GLY A 16 3.32 -6.10 3.41
N SER A 17 3.27 -7.14 2.59
CA SER A 17 2.11 -8.02 2.42
C SER A 17 2.11 -9.25 3.33
N SER A 18 2.94 -9.28 4.38
CA SER A 18 2.93 -10.37 5.36
C SER A 18 1.71 -10.32 6.29
N ARG A 19 1.10 -9.16 6.53
CA ARG A 19 -0.03 -8.98 7.44
C ARG A 19 -0.91 -7.78 7.10
N GLY A 20 -2.03 -7.65 7.83
CA GLY A 20 -2.95 -6.50 7.72
C GLY A 20 -3.52 -6.31 6.33
N ILE A 21 -3.69 -5.07 5.91
CA ILE A 21 -4.28 -4.70 4.60
C ILE A 21 -3.48 -5.32 3.45
N GLY A 22 -2.15 -5.31 3.53
CA GLY A 22 -1.28 -5.88 2.50
C GLY A 22 -1.49 -7.37 2.28
N ALA A 23 -1.69 -8.14 3.36
CA ALA A 23 -1.96 -9.57 3.29
C ALA A 23 -3.32 -9.86 2.64
N GLU A 24 -4.36 -9.13 3.02
CA GLU A 24 -5.69 -9.32 2.42
C GLU A 24 -5.72 -8.88 0.94
N MET A 25 -4.99 -7.81 0.59
CA MET A 25 -4.84 -7.43 -0.81
C MET A 25 -4.16 -8.52 -1.64
N ILE A 26 -2.99 -9.03 -1.21
CA ILE A 26 -2.27 -10.02 -2.02
C ILE A 26 -3.05 -11.32 -2.17
N LYS A 27 -3.78 -11.76 -1.13
CA LYS A 27 -4.70 -12.89 -1.20
C LYS A 27 -5.83 -12.65 -2.20
N ALA A 28 -6.39 -11.44 -2.22
CA ALA A 28 -7.46 -11.08 -3.14
C ALA A 28 -7.01 -11.06 -4.61
N PHE A 29 -5.79 -10.59 -4.89
CA PHE A 29 -5.18 -10.72 -6.22
C PHE A 29 -4.93 -12.18 -6.59
N GLY A 30 -4.40 -12.99 -5.66
CA GLY A 30 -4.16 -14.42 -5.88
C GLY A 30 -5.43 -15.20 -6.18
N LYS A 31 -6.53 -14.93 -5.47
CA LYS A 31 -7.86 -15.52 -5.74
C LYS A 31 -8.40 -15.17 -7.15
N ARG A 32 -7.86 -14.12 -7.76
CA ARG A 32 -8.20 -13.66 -9.12
C ARG A 32 -7.14 -14.04 -10.17
N GLY A 33 -6.30 -15.04 -9.86
CA GLY A 33 -5.36 -15.63 -10.79
C GLY A 33 -3.99 -14.96 -10.91
N ALA A 34 -3.71 -13.93 -10.11
CA ALA A 34 -2.41 -13.27 -10.14
C ALA A 34 -1.27 -14.17 -9.66
N GLN A 35 -0.09 -14.00 -10.27
CA GLN A 35 1.17 -14.49 -9.73
C GLN A 35 1.67 -13.49 -8.67
N CYS A 36 1.65 -13.91 -7.42
CA CYS A 36 1.83 -13.03 -6.27
C CYS A 36 3.27 -12.98 -5.79
N VAL A 37 3.77 -11.79 -5.52
CA VAL A 37 5.04 -11.55 -4.84
C VAL A 37 4.74 -11.00 -3.45
N VAL A 38 4.99 -11.81 -2.43
CA VAL A 38 4.81 -11.47 -1.02
C VAL A 38 6.09 -10.87 -0.48
N ASN A 39 6.03 -9.63 0.00
CA ASN A 39 7.18 -8.96 0.60
C ASN A 39 6.99 -8.79 2.11
N TYR A 40 8.08 -9.03 2.84
CA TYR A 40 8.17 -8.77 4.28
C TYR A 40 9.54 -8.21 4.64
N VAL A 41 9.63 -7.60 5.82
CA VAL A 41 10.88 -7.24 6.48
C VAL A 41 11.00 -8.07 7.75
N THR A 42 12.19 -8.61 8.03
CA THR A 42 12.42 -9.35 9.27
C THR A 42 12.31 -8.42 10.48
N ASP A 43 11.57 -8.85 11.48
CA ASP A 43 11.47 -8.24 12.79
C ASP A 43 12.25 -9.07 13.83
N PRO A 44 12.64 -8.50 15.00
CA PRO A 44 13.46 -9.19 15.99
C PRO A 44 12.86 -10.52 16.50
N LYS A 45 11.55 -10.69 16.40
CA LYS A 45 10.84 -11.92 16.81
C LYS A 45 10.64 -12.91 15.66
N GLY A 46 10.98 -12.55 14.42
CA GLY A 46 10.75 -13.35 13.23
C GLY A 46 9.27 -13.53 12.86
N GLN A 47 8.38 -12.78 13.48
CA GLN A 47 6.93 -12.89 13.26
C GLN A 47 6.54 -12.53 11.83
N ASN A 48 7.12 -11.47 11.27
CA ASN A 48 6.82 -11.04 9.90
C ASN A 48 7.16 -12.12 8.86
N LYS A 49 8.24 -12.89 9.09
CA LYS A 49 8.61 -14.02 8.23
C LYS A 49 7.58 -15.15 8.33
N ALA A 50 7.18 -15.51 9.55
CA ALA A 50 6.18 -16.54 9.78
C ALA A 50 4.83 -16.15 9.14
N ASP A 51 4.42 -14.90 9.31
CA ASP A 51 3.19 -14.34 8.72
C ASP A 51 3.25 -14.36 7.18
N ALA A 52 4.39 -13.96 6.57
CA ALA A 52 4.58 -13.99 5.13
C ALA A 52 4.43 -15.41 4.56
N HIS A 53 5.03 -16.40 5.22
CA HIS A 53 4.87 -17.80 4.83
C HIS A 53 3.45 -18.33 5.07
N SER A 54 2.73 -17.81 6.07
CA SER A 54 1.32 -18.14 6.27
C SER A 54 0.46 -17.62 5.13
N VAL A 55 0.64 -16.37 4.74
CA VAL A 55 -0.03 -15.78 3.56
C VAL A 55 0.32 -16.56 2.29
N ALA A 56 1.59 -16.90 2.10
CA ALA A 56 2.05 -17.63 0.92
C ALA A 56 1.35 -18.99 0.74
N ARG A 57 1.02 -19.68 1.83
CA ARG A 57 0.29 -20.97 1.77
C ARG A 57 -1.12 -20.87 1.20
N GLU A 58 -1.71 -19.69 1.22
CA GLU A 58 -3.04 -19.43 0.63
C GLU A 58 -2.97 -19.05 -0.85
N LEU A 59 -1.76 -18.93 -1.42
CA LEU A 59 -1.51 -18.47 -2.78
C LEU A 59 -0.96 -19.61 -3.65
N LYS A 60 -1.20 -19.51 -4.96
CA LYS A 60 -0.66 -20.46 -5.92
C LYS A 60 0.76 -20.04 -6.33
N ASP A 61 1.75 -20.83 -5.96
CA ASP A 61 3.17 -20.67 -6.32
C ASP A 61 3.72 -19.22 -6.15
N PRO A 62 3.56 -18.61 -4.95
CA PRO A 62 4.00 -17.24 -4.74
C PRO A 62 5.52 -17.13 -4.64
N LEU A 63 6.06 -15.98 -5.00
CA LEU A 63 7.43 -15.60 -4.68
C LEU A 63 7.44 -14.84 -3.35
N VAL A 64 8.17 -15.34 -2.35
CA VAL A 64 8.26 -14.71 -1.02
C VAL A 64 9.64 -14.07 -0.87
N ILE A 65 9.70 -12.75 -0.67
CA ILE A 65 10.95 -12.00 -0.64
C ILE A 65 11.07 -11.19 0.65
N GLU A 66 12.18 -11.41 1.36
CA GLU A 66 12.61 -10.52 2.42
C GLU A 66 13.23 -9.26 1.81
N CYS A 67 12.65 -8.10 2.10
CA CYS A 67 13.19 -6.82 1.66
C CYS A 67 12.72 -5.69 2.57
N ASP A 68 13.67 -4.97 3.14
CA ASP A 68 13.44 -3.68 3.79
C ASP A 68 13.42 -2.59 2.70
N VAL A 69 12.25 -1.97 2.51
CA VAL A 69 12.05 -0.91 1.49
C VAL A 69 12.92 0.32 1.71
N THR A 70 13.51 0.48 2.90
CA THR A 70 14.45 1.57 3.24
C THR A 70 15.88 1.30 2.77
N LYS A 71 16.14 0.12 2.22
CA LYS A 71 17.46 -0.35 1.75
C LYS A 71 17.48 -0.49 0.25
N PRO A 72 18.03 0.49 -0.50
CA PRO A 72 17.99 0.49 -1.97
C PRO A 72 18.56 -0.78 -2.61
N GLU A 73 19.62 -1.35 -2.02
CA GLU A 73 20.25 -2.59 -2.48
C GLU A 73 19.34 -3.82 -2.33
N GLN A 74 18.53 -3.86 -1.26
CA GLN A 74 17.56 -4.94 -1.08
C GLN A 74 16.38 -4.79 -2.06
N VAL A 75 15.93 -3.56 -2.29
CA VAL A 75 14.88 -3.27 -3.28
C VAL A 75 15.36 -3.66 -4.68
N GLU A 76 16.59 -3.34 -5.05
CA GLU A 76 17.18 -3.74 -6.32
C GLU A 76 17.25 -5.25 -6.47
N SER A 77 17.70 -5.96 -5.43
CA SER A 77 17.70 -7.43 -5.39
C SER A 77 16.29 -8.01 -5.53
N MET A 78 15.28 -7.42 -4.87
CA MET A 78 13.89 -7.83 -5.02
C MET A 78 13.41 -7.68 -6.46
N MET A 79 13.67 -6.55 -7.11
CA MET A 79 13.28 -6.34 -8.51
C MET A 79 13.98 -7.32 -9.45
N LYS A 80 15.27 -7.62 -9.20
CA LYS A 80 16.00 -8.62 -9.96
C LYS A 80 15.37 -10.01 -9.83
N GLN A 81 15.02 -10.45 -8.62
CA GLN A 81 14.37 -11.75 -8.41
C GLN A 81 13.03 -11.83 -9.15
N ILE A 82 12.23 -10.75 -9.15
CA ILE A 82 10.97 -10.69 -9.89
C ILE A 82 11.23 -10.79 -11.39
N GLN A 83 12.21 -10.05 -11.90
CA GLN A 83 12.58 -10.07 -13.31
C GLN A 83 13.05 -11.47 -13.75
N ASP A 84 13.94 -12.10 -12.97
CA ASP A 84 14.51 -13.41 -13.28
C ASP A 84 13.43 -14.51 -13.28
N ARG A 85 12.46 -14.46 -12.35
CA ARG A 85 11.41 -15.48 -12.24
C ARG A 85 10.23 -15.28 -13.18
N HIS A 86 9.82 -14.03 -13.40
CA HIS A 86 8.56 -13.72 -14.06
C HIS A 86 8.72 -12.86 -15.33
N GLY A 87 9.91 -12.37 -15.62
CA GLY A 87 10.18 -11.54 -16.80
C GLY A 87 9.57 -10.13 -16.74
N GLY A 88 9.20 -9.63 -15.56
CA GLY A 88 8.66 -8.29 -15.36
C GLY A 88 7.56 -8.20 -14.31
N LEU A 89 7.01 -7.01 -14.14
CA LEU A 89 5.99 -6.68 -13.17
C LEU A 89 4.78 -6.02 -13.86
N ASP A 90 3.56 -6.43 -13.52
CA ASP A 90 2.34 -5.81 -14.05
C ASP A 90 1.71 -4.84 -13.06
N VAL A 91 1.69 -5.18 -11.76
CA VAL A 91 1.06 -4.37 -10.71
C VAL A 91 2.01 -4.21 -9.53
N LEU A 92 2.24 -2.96 -9.13
CA LEU A 92 2.91 -2.61 -7.88
C LEU A 92 1.91 -1.97 -6.93
N VAL A 93 1.80 -2.50 -5.71
CA VAL A 93 1.09 -1.83 -4.61
C VAL A 93 2.10 -1.45 -3.53
N ASN A 94 2.34 -0.15 -3.38
CA ASN A 94 3.16 0.39 -2.30
C ASN A 94 2.30 0.49 -1.03
N ASN A 95 2.39 -0.53 -0.18
CA ASN A 95 1.60 -0.63 1.04
C ASN A 95 2.46 -0.54 2.31
N SER A 96 3.76 -0.85 2.25
CA SER A 96 4.65 -0.76 3.41
C SER A 96 4.54 0.60 4.10
N GLY A 97 4.39 0.56 5.43
CA GLY A 97 4.31 1.78 6.22
C GLY A 97 4.29 1.49 7.72
N ILE A 98 4.72 2.48 8.47
CA ILE A 98 4.70 2.49 9.93
C ILE A 98 4.02 3.75 10.46
N ILE A 99 3.55 3.67 11.69
CA ILE A 99 2.95 4.78 12.46
C ILE A 99 3.73 4.92 13.75
N SER A 100 4.02 6.17 14.15
CA SER A 100 4.57 6.50 15.46
C SER A 100 3.97 7.83 15.90
N ASP A 101 2.81 7.75 16.57
CA ASP A 101 2.00 8.91 16.95
C ASP A 101 2.57 9.59 18.19
N ARG A 102 2.83 10.88 18.06
CA ARG A 102 3.28 11.74 19.15
C ARG A 102 3.01 13.21 18.83
N THR A 103 2.66 14.00 19.83
CA THR A 103 2.49 15.46 19.63
C THR A 103 3.79 16.11 19.16
N ILE A 104 3.70 17.14 18.32
CA ILE A 104 4.89 17.85 17.76
C ILE A 104 5.88 18.25 18.86
N LYS A 105 5.40 18.75 20.00
CA LYS A 105 6.26 19.16 21.12
C LYS A 105 7.09 18.03 21.73
N LYS A 106 6.64 16.77 21.60
CA LYS A 106 7.26 15.60 22.24
C LYS A 106 7.86 14.63 21.23
N MET A 107 7.68 14.85 19.93
CA MET A 107 8.16 13.96 18.87
C MET A 107 9.67 14.11 18.69
N PRO A 108 10.49 13.08 18.98
CA PRO A 108 11.90 13.10 18.65
C PRO A 108 12.09 13.13 17.13
N MET A 109 13.17 13.77 16.67
CA MET A 109 13.50 13.84 15.24
C MET A 109 13.68 12.44 14.63
N GLU A 110 14.25 11.51 15.38
CA GLU A 110 14.44 10.13 14.96
C GLU A 110 13.11 9.41 14.66
N GLU A 111 12.06 9.62 15.47
CA GLU A 111 10.71 9.08 15.19
C GLU A 111 10.10 9.74 13.96
N PHE A 112 10.28 11.04 13.78
CA PHE A 112 9.82 11.75 12.60
C PHE A 112 10.48 11.20 11.34
N GLU A 113 11.80 11.14 11.32
CA GLU A 113 12.58 10.66 10.18
C GLU A 113 12.36 9.18 9.88
N SER A 114 12.19 8.33 10.90
CA SER A 114 11.96 6.91 10.70
C SER A 114 10.66 6.64 9.93
N VAL A 115 9.58 7.37 10.25
CA VAL A 115 8.30 7.27 9.54
C VAL A 115 8.44 7.77 8.10
N LEU A 116 9.10 8.91 7.86
CA LEU A 116 9.34 9.40 6.51
C LEU A 116 10.20 8.43 5.70
N ARG A 117 11.21 7.85 6.30
CA ARG A 117 12.13 6.91 5.66
C ARG A 117 11.39 5.67 5.14
N VAL A 118 10.53 5.08 5.97
CA VAL A 118 9.76 3.90 5.55
C VAL A 118 8.66 4.30 4.56
N ASN A 119 7.79 5.26 4.97
CA ASN A 119 6.55 5.52 4.24
C ASN A 119 6.78 6.26 2.92
N LEU A 120 7.71 7.23 2.89
CA LEU A 120 7.95 8.07 1.72
C LEU A 120 9.17 7.60 0.93
N THR A 121 10.36 7.60 1.56
CA THR A 121 11.60 7.24 0.85
C THR A 121 11.54 5.79 0.37
N GLY A 122 11.01 4.87 1.19
CA GLY A 122 10.80 3.47 0.79
C GLY A 122 9.86 3.35 -0.41
N THR A 123 8.72 4.03 -0.40
CA THR A 123 7.79 4.06 -1.54
C THR A 123 8.46 4.62 -2.81
N PHE A 124 9.21 5.70 -2.69
CA PHE A 124 9.96 6.27 -3.80
C PHE A 124 10.98 5.27 -4.36
N THR A 125 11.79 4.66 -3.48
CA THR A 125 12.83 3.70 -3.88
C THR A 125 12.24 2.49 -4.60
N VAL A 126 11.15 1.92 -4.04
CA VAL A 126 10.46 0.79 -4.69
C VAL A 126 9.90 1.19 -6.04
N THR A 127 9.23 2.35 -6.15
CA THR A 127 8.69 2.86 -7.41
C THR A 127 9.79 3.09 -8.45
N GLN A 128 10.90 3.71 -8.05
CA GLN A 128 12.04 3.99 -8.92
C GLN A 128 12.66 2.70 -9.47
N LYS A 129 12.91 1.72 -8.61
CA LYS A 129 13.52 0.45 -9.04
C LYS A 129 12.54 -0.41 -9.84
N ALA A 130 11.26 -0.40 -9.49
CA ALA A 130 10.23 -1.11 -10.25
C ALA A 130 10.04 -0.56 -11.67
N ALA A 131 10.30 0.73 -11.91
CA ALA A 131 10.19 1.34 -13.23
C ALA A 131 11.00 0.61 -14.33
N ALA A 132 12.11 -0.03 -13.97
CA ALA A 132 12.95 -0.78 -14.90
C ALA A 132 12.31 -2.11 -15.37
N ILE A 133 11.37 -2.67 -14.61
CA ILE A 133 10.75 -3.98 -14.87
C ILE A 133 9.23 -3.92 -15.03
N LEU A 134 8.62 -2.76 -14.80
CA LEU A 134 7.20 -2.55 -15.06
C LEU A 134 6.91 -2.67 -16.56
N ARG A 135 5.95 -3.53 -16.89
CA ARG A 135 5.51 -3.72 -18.26
C ARG A 135 4.67 -2.54 -18.77
N ASN A 136 4.69 -2.33 -20.07
CA ASN A 136 3.77 -1.36 -20.69
C ASN A 136 2.31 -1.71 -20.32
N GLY A 137 1.54 -0.70 -19.94
CA GLY A 137 0.18 -0.90 -19.44
C GLY A 137 0.10 -1.33 -17.97
N GLY A 138 1.21 -1.28 -17.23
CA GLY A 138 1.28 -1.60 -15.80
C GLY A 138 0.45 -0.67 -14.91
N ARG A 139 0.35 -1.03 -13.64
CA ARG A 139 -0.43 -0.31 -12.63
C ARG A 139 0.40 -0.09 -11.36
N ILE A 140 0.36 1.12 -10.83
CA ILE A 140 0.93 1.43 -9.51
C ILE A 140 -0.20 1.96 -8.62
N VAL A 141 -0.38 1.35 -7.46
CA VAL A 141 -1.33 1.79 -6.43
C VAL A 141 -0.56 2.11 -5.15
N ASN A 142 -0.62 3.35 -4.70
CA ASN A 142 0.03 3.81 -3.49
C ASN A 142 -0.97 3.86 -2.33
N LEU A 143 -0.62 3.34 -1.15
CA LEU A 143 -1.42 3.51 0.06
C LEU A 143 -1.05 4.85 0.73
N SER A 144 -1.92 5.85 0.52
CA SER A 144 -1.94 7.09 1.28
C SER A 144 -2.76 6.92 2.56
N SER A 145 -3.44 7.94 3.02
CA SER A 145 -4.36 7.95 4.17
C SER A 145 -5.17 9.24 4.18
N VAL A 146 -6.33 9.20 4.79
CA VAL A 146 -7.08 10.41 5.16
C VAL A 146 -6.23 11.37 6.00
N SER A 147 -5.32 10.83 6.82
CA SER A 147 -4.36 11.64 7.60
C SER A 147 -3.46 12.52 6.73
N GLY A 148 -3.11 12.05 5.53
CA GLY A 148 -2.34 12.84 4.56
C GLY A 148 -3.12 13.99 3.92
N GLN A 149 -4.43 13.96 4.00
CA GLN A 149 -5.31 14.99 3.45
C GLN A 149 -5.75 16.01 4.51
N MET A 150 -6.03 15.55 5.73
CA MET A 150 -6.57 16.39 6.80
C MET A 150 -5.53 16.87 7.81
N GLY A 151 -4.47 16.06 8.05
CA GLY A 151 -3.60 16.23 9.20
C GLY A 151 -4.30 15.84 10.50
N LEU A 152 -3.92 14.71 11.11
CA LEU A 152 -4.52 14.28 12.37
C LEU A 152 -3.62 14.62 13.56
N PHE A 153 -4.25 14.89 14.71
CA PHE A 153 -3.55 15.22 15.94
C PHE A 153 -2.56 14.10 16.34
N GLY A 154 -1.34 14.49 16.65
CA GLY A 154 -0.28 13.54 17.02
C GLY A 154 0.42 12.85 15.85
N GLN A 155 0.04 13.13 14.62
CA GLN A 155 0.53 12.43 13.42
C GLN A 155 1.40 13.30 12.49
N ALA A 156 2.22 14.20 13.05
CA ALA A 156 3.03 15.10 12.23
C ALA A 156 3.91 14.35 11.21
N ASN A 157 4.56 13.26 11.62
CA ASN A 157 5.37 12.40 10.77
C ASN A 157 4.52 11.61 9.77
N TYR A 158 3.49 10.92 10.25
CA TYR A 158 2.63 10.06 9.43
C TYR A 158 1.83 10.87 8.40
N SER A 159 1.13 11.93 8.86
CA SER A 159 0.36 12.80 7.97
C SER A 159 1.24 13.43 6.89
N SER A 160 2.42 13.94 7.27
CA SER A 160 3.38 14.50 6.29
C SER A 160 3.83 13.45 5.28
N SER A 161 4.15 12.22 5.73
CA SER A 161 4.54 11.13 4.82
C SER A 161 3.42 10.78 3.84
N LYS A 162 2.17 10.70 4.32
CA LYS A 162 1.01 10.32 3.49
C LYS A 162 0.55 11.44 2.56
N ALA A 163 0.74 12.71 2.93
CA ALA A 163 0.57 13.86 2.04
C ALA A 163 1.62 13.85 0.91
N ALA A 164 2.87 13.54 1.25
CA ALA A 164 3.94 13.43 0.26
C ALA A 164 3.69 12.29 -0.75
N ILE A 165 3.08 11.16 -0.33
CA ILE A 165 2.67 10.08 -1.23
C ILE A 165 1.62 10.56 -2.24
N ILE A 166 0.72 11.46 -1.87
CA ILE A 166 -0.25 12.07 -2.80
C ILE A 166 0.48 12.86 -3.89
N ALA A 167 1.48 13.66 -3.51
CA ALA A 167 2.29 14.41 -4.46
C ALA A 167 3.11 13.48 -5.36
N LEU A 168 3.79 12.48 -4.78
CA LEU A 168 4.57 11.48 -5.50
C LEU A 168 3.71 10.72 -6.53
N THR A 169 2.47 10.36 -6.17
CA THR A 169 1.51 9.72 -7.07
C THR A 169 1.27 10.56 -8.32
N LYS A 170 1.05 11.87 -8.16
CA LYS A 170 0.80 12.79 -9.28
C LYS A 170 2.02 12.97 -10.19
N VAL A 171 3.22 13.02 -9.63
CA VAL A 171 4.47 13.12 -10.41
C VAL A 171 4.68 11.82 -11.19
N SER A 172 4.63 10.66 -10.50
CA SER A 172 4.81 9.35 -11.14
C SER A 172 3.79 9.11 -12.25
N ALA A 173 2.52 9.53 -12.05
CA ALA A 173 1.48 9.42 -13.07
C ALA A 173 1.85 10.16 -14.37
N ARG A 174 2.49 11.32 -14.27
CA ARG A 174 2.94 12.10 -15.43
C ARG A 174 4.15 11.46 -16.12
N GLU A 175 5.11 10.97 -15.33
CA GLU A 175 6.36 10.41 -15.85
C GLU A 175 6.14 9.06 -16.55
N PHE A 176 5.24 8.22 -16.03
CA PHE A 176 5.00 6.88 -16.57
C PHE A 176 3.88 6.82 -17.63
N ALA A 177 3.17 7.90 -17.89
CA ALA A 177 2.04 7.94 -18.83
C ALA A 177 2.39 7.45 -20.24
N ARG A 178 3.59 7.75 -20.75
CA ARG A 178 4.04 7.32 -22.09
C ARG A 178 4.17 5.80 -22.22
N GLN A 179 4.28 5.09 -21.11
CA GLN A 179 4.31 3.62 -21.06
C GLN A 179 2.92 3.03 -20.76
N ASN A 180 1.85 3.84 -20.85
CA ASN A 180 0.48 3.47 -20.47
C ASN A 180 0.36 2.94 -19.03
N ILE A 181 1.31 3.28 -18.16
CA ILE A 181 1.26 2.94 -16.74
C ILE A 181 0.41 3.99 -16.02
N THR A 182 -0.62 3.53 -15.31
CA THR A 182 -1.38 4.42 -14.42
C THR A 182 -0.83 4.35 -13.00
N VAL A 183 -0.78 5.49 -12.33
CA VAL A 183 -0.33 5.59 -10.93
C VAL A 183 -1.40 6.32 -10.15
N ASN A 184 -2.00 5.64 -9.19
CA ASN A 184 -3.06 6.18 -8.35
C ASN A 184 -2.79 5.91 -6.87
N ALA A 185 -3.51 6.58 -5.99
CA ALA A 185 -3.46 6.31 -4.56
C ALA A 185 -4.84 5.91 -4.02
N VAL A 186 -4.84 5.05 -3.01
CA VAL A 186 -5.98 4.83 -2.13
C VAL A 186 -5.71 5.60 -0.84
N ALA A 187 -6.69 6.35 -0.35
CA ALA A 187 -6.65 7.04 0.94
C ALA A 187 -7.67 6.44 1.90
N PRO A 188 -7.28 5.40 2.67
CA PRO A 188 -8.16 4.83 3.69
C PRO A 188 -8.49 5.83 4.80
N GLY A 189 -9.71 5.71 5.34
CA GLY A 189 -10.08 6.29 6.61
C GLY A 189 -9.71 5.38 7.79
N PHE A 190 -10.55 5.37 8.82
CA PHE A 190 -10.43 4.44 9.94
C PHE A 190 -10.95 3.06 9.55
N ILE A 191 -10.04 2.08 9.48
CA ILE A 191 -10.33 0.71 9.04
C ILE A 191 -10.18 -0.24 10.23
N ASP A 192 -11.11 -1.17 10.37
CA ASP A 192 -11.03 -2.22 11.38
C ASP A 192 -10.04 -3.31 10.96
N VAL A 193 -8.79 -3.11 11.31
CA VAL A 193 -7.66 -4.06 11.11
C VAL A 193 -7.17 -4.67 12.42
N GLY A 194 -8.02 -4.64 13.45
CA GLY A 194 -7.61 -5.07 14.79
C GLY A 194 -6.81 -4.02 15.58
N MET A 195 -6.33 -2.93 14.96
CA MET A 195 -5.74 -1.78 15.66
C MET A 195 -6.80 -0.95 16.41
N SER A 196 -8.06 -1.04 16.02
CA SER A 196 -9.20 -0.46 16.73
C SER A 196 -9.28 -0.94 18.18
N LYS A 197 -8.78 -2.15 18.47
CA LYS A 197 -8.72 -2.71 19.83
C LYS A 197 -7.69 -2.04 20.76
N ALA A 198 -6.83 -1.19 20.24
CA ALA A 198 -5.79 -0.51 21.02
C ALA A 198 -6.22 0.86 21.56
N LEU A 199 -7.33 1.41 21.06
CA LEU A 199 -7.88 2.69 21.53
C LEU A 199 -9.03 2.45 22.54
N PRO A 200 -9.18 3.33 23.56
CA PRO A 200 -10.34 3.30 24.43
C PRO A 200 -11.65 3.44 23.63
N ASP A 201 -12.69 2.71 24.03
CA ASP A 201 -13.97 2.68 23.33
C ASP A 201 -14.57 4.07 23.14
N GLU A 202 -14.45 4.96 24.13
CA GLU A 202 -14.95 6.35 24.05
C GLU A 202 -14.25 7.14 22.93
N VAL A 203 -12.94 6.98 22.78
CA VAL A 203 -12.17 7.63 21.72
C VAL A 203 -12.61 7.10 20.36
N MET A 204 -12.78 5.78 20.26
CA MET A 204 -13.26 5.13 19.04
C MET A 204 -14.65 5.62 18.64
N GLN A 205 -15.60 5.70 19.60
CA GLN A 205 -16.93 6.20 19.34
C GLN A 205 -16.92 7.66 18.87
N ASN A 206 -16.03 8.48 19.40
CA ASN A 206 -15.88 9.87 18.96
C ASN A 206 -15.36 9.98 17.52
N PHE A 207 -14.50 9.08 17.06
CA PHE A 207 -14.11 9.01 15.65
C PHE A 207 -15.28 8.52 14.77
N ILE A 208 -15.98 7.47 15.18
CA ILE A 208 -17.13 6.93 14.43
C ILE A 208 -18.21 8.00 14.21
N LYS A 209 -18.50 8.83 15.22
CA LYS A 209 -19.49 9.94 15.11
C LYS A 209 -19.12 10.98 14.04
N GLN A 210 -17.82 11.09 13.70
CA GLN A 210 -17.36 12.02 12.66
C GLN A 210 -17.39 11.41 11.26
N ILE A 211 -17.59 10.09 11.15
CA ILE A 211 -17.69 9.40 9.87
C ILE A 211 -19.14 9.45 9.41
N PRO A 212 -19.49 10.07 8.27
CA PRO A 212 -20.87 10.14 7.78
C PRO A 212 -21.57 8.79 7.65
N LEU A 213 -20.84 7.72 7.24
CA LEU A 213 -21.41 6.38 7.19
C LEU A 213 -21.57 5.71 8.56
N GLY A 214 -21.16 6.36 9.66
CA GLY A 214 -21.43 5.95 11.05
C GLY A 214 -20.73 4.65 11.47
N ARG A 215 -19.68 4.23 10.77
CA ARG A 215 -18.94 3.00 11.08
C ARG A 215 -17.48 3.09 10.62
N LEU A 216 -16.64 2.20 11.16
CA LEU A 216 -15.33 1.93 10.60
C LEU A 216 -15.47 1.26 9.24
N GLY A 217 -14.46 1.46 8.37
CA GLY A 217 -14.34 0.72 7.13
C GLY A 217 -13.89 -0.72 7.39
N ASN A 218 -14.25 -1.63 6.48
CA ASN A 218 -13.74 -2.98 6.46
C ASN A 218 -12.49 -3.05 5.56
N VAL A 219 -11.57 -3.96 5.86
CA VAL A 219 -10.36 -4.18 5.04
C VAL A 219 -10.71 -4.46 3.58
N ASN A 220 -11.76 -5.22 3.33
CA ASN A 220 -12.18 -5.54 1.96
C ASN A 220 -12.56 -4.30 1.14
N GLU A 221 -13.05 -3.21 1.78
CA GLU A 221 -13.37 -1.98 1.06
C GLU A 221 -12.10 -1.29 0.50
N ILE A 222 -10.96 -1.45 1.21
CA ILE A 222 -9.65 -0.99 0.71
C ILE A 222 -9.10 -1.92 -0.36
N VAL A 223 -9.28 -3.24 -0.17
CA VAL A 223 -8.87 -4.27 -1.13
C VAL A 223 -9.58 -4.06 -2.46
N ASP A 224 -10.91 -3.87 -2.45
CA ASP A 224 -11.72 -3.68 -3.65
C ASP A 224 -11.33 -2.39 -4.40
N ALA A 225 -11.04 -1.31 -3.68
CA ALA A 225 -10.51 -0.08 -4.27
C ALA A 225 -9.15 -0.29 -4.96
N ALA A 226 -8.25 -1.05 -4.33
CA ALA A 226 -6.94 -1.37 -4.91
C ALA A 226 -7.08 -2.27 -6.15
N LEU A 227 -7.95 -3.29 -6.11
CA LEU A 227 -8.26 -4.15 -7.25
C LEU A 227 -8.84 -3.33 -8.42
N PHE A 228 -9.80 -2.44 -8.14
CA PHE A 228 -10.36 -1.55 -9.15
C PHE A 228 -9.28 -0.69 -9.82
N LEU A 229 -8.45 0.00 -9.04
CA LEU A 229 -7.38 0.86 -9.59
C LEU A 229 -6.30 0.07 -10.34
N ALA A 230 -6.08 -1.19 -10.00
CA ALA A 230 -5.16 -2.09 -10.70
C ALA A 230 -5.76 -2.74 -11.94
N SER A 231 -7.09 -2.67 -12.13
CA SER A 231 -7.82 -3.34 -13.21
C SER A 231 -7.89 -2.51 -14.51
N PRO A 232 -8.32 -3.09 -15.63
CA PRO A 232 -8.65 -2.36 -16.85
C PRO A 232 -9.77 -1.33 -16.68
N MET A 233 -10.65 -1.47 -15.67
CA MET A 233 -11.73 -0.51 -15.39
C MET A 233 -11.20 0.89 -15.07
N ALA A 234 -9.99 1.00 -14.52
CA ALA A 234 -9.32 2.26 -14.20
C ALA A 234 -8.29 2.70 -15.25
N SER A 235 -8.38 2.17 -16.50
CA SER A 235 -7.37 2.43 -17.55
C SER A 235 -7.22 3.91 -17.95
N TYR A 236 -8.23 4.74 -17.68
CA TYR A 236 -8.19 6.19 -17.95
C TYR A 236 -8.12 7.03 -16.66
N ILE A 237 -7.80 6.39 -15.52
CA ILE A 237 -7.64 7.06 -14.23
C ILE A 237 -6.15 7.02 -13.86
N THR A 238 -5.51 8.18 -13.76
CA THR A 238 -4.12 8.31 -13.32
C THR A 238 -3.90 9.62 -12.55
N GLY A 239 -3.02 9.61 -11.55
CA GLY A 239 -2.77 10.74 -10.66
C GLY A 239 -3.89 11.01 -9.65
N HIS A 240 -4.87 10.11 -9.53
CA HIS A 240 -6.03 10.25 -8.66
C HIS A 240 -5.76 9.70 -7.25
N VAL A 241 -6.45 10.29 -6.27
CA VAL A 241 -6.50 9.79 -4.89
C VAL A 241 -7.93 9.34 -4.60
N LEU A 242 -8.15 8.04 -4.55
CA LEU A 242 -9.44 7.44 -4.26
C LEU A 242 -9.65 7.40 -2.75
N ASN A 243 -10.58 8.21 -2.27
CA ASN A 243 -10.95 8.26 -0.86
C ASN A 243 -11.84 7.07 -0.50
N VAL A 244 -11.40 6.24 0.46
CA VAL A 244 -12.16 5.11 1.00
C VAL A 244 -12.22 5.28 2.51
N ASN A 245 -13.05 6.21 2.95
CA ASN A 245 -13.05 6.73 4.33
C ASN A 245 -14.44 6.98 4.92
N GLY A 246 -15.50 6.47 4.28
CA GLY A 246 -16.87 6.63 4.77
C GLY A 246 -17.40 8.08 4.80
N GLY A 247 -16.77 8.98 4.03
CA GLY A 247 -17.09 10.41 4.00
C GLY A 247 -16.39 11.24 5.08
N PHE A 248 -15.46 10.66 5.85
CA PHE A 248 -14.71 11.38 6.87
C PHE A 248 -13.92 12.57 6.28
N TYR A 249 -13.49 12.45 5.04
CA TYR A 249 -12.94 13.53 4.22
C TYR A 249 -13.58 13.50 2.84
N MET A 250 -14.06 14.67 2.40
CA MET A 250 -14.68 14.90 1.09
C MET A 250 -13.94 16.05 0.41
N GLY A 251 -13.07 15.73 -0.54
CA GLY A 251 -12.30 16.73 -1.26
C GLY A 251 -11.60 16.16 -2.47
#